data_be23c44c6b885a21571daa2dae101cc5
#
_entry.id   be23c44c6b885a21571daa2dae101cc5
#
_cell.length_a   1.000
_cell.length_b   1.000
_cell.length_c   1.000
_cell.angle_alpha   90.00
_cell.angle_beta   90.00
_cell.angle_gamma   90.00
#
_symmetry.space_group_name_H-M   'P 1'
#
loop_
_entity.id
_entity.type
_entity.pdbx_description
1 polymer ?
#
loop_
_entity_poly.entity_id
_entity_poly.type
_entity_poly.pdbx_seq_one_letter_code
_entity_poly.pdbx_strand_id
1 'polypeptide(L)'
;MVDNEYTLMLKSDFRNFAFRAWQVLGLPEPAAVQYDICDFLQNGPKRRMIQAMRGAGKSYLTATYTAWRLYCDPDTTILCVSAVQTRAREFILLVRRLLDSMEELEHLRPGEWDRDGADRFDVGCRTTPSKNPSVAAYGIKSMITGTHVDVIINDDVEIVDNSRTVEARD
;
A
#
# COMPACT_ATOMS: atom_id res chain seq x y z
N MET A 1 -17.84 -9.39 -15.35
CA MET A 1 -17.16 -8.40 -16.22
C MET A 1 -16.04 -9.14 -16.92
N VAL A 2 -16.00 -9.19 -18.24
CA VAL A 2 -14.85 -9.79 -18.95
C VAL A 2 -13.71 -8.79 -18.83
N ASP A 3 -12.64 -9.16 -18.12
CA ASP A 3 -11.45 -8.33 -18.05
C ASP A 3 -10.94 -8.12 -19.48
N ASN A 4 -10.86 -6.88 -19.91
CA ASN A 4 -10.27 -6.57 -21.21
C ASN A 4 -8.74 -6.77 -21.15
N GLU A 5 -8.09 -6.83 -22.29
CA GLU A 5 -6.64 -7.04 -22.41
C GLU A 5 -5.83 -6.03 -21.57
N TYR A 6 -6.29 -4.80 -21.50
CA TYR A 6 -5.66 -3.75 -20.68
C TYR A 6 -5.74 -4.03 -19.18
N THR A 7 -6.90 -4.45 -18.68
CA THR A 7 -7.08 -4.86 -17.28
C THR A 7 -6.17 -6.03 -16.92
N LEU A 8 -6.09 -7.03 -17.79
CA LEU A 8 -5.20 -8.19 -17.60
C LEU A 8 -3.73 -7.76 -17.58
N MET A 9 -3.31 -6.85 -18.45
CA MET A 9 -1.96 -6.31 -18.47
C MET A 9 -1.60 -5.61 -17.15
N LEU A 10 -2.50 -4.80 -16.59
CA LEU A 10 -2.26 -4.10 -15.32
C LEU A 10 -2.26 -5.06 -14.12
N LYS A 11 -3.10 -6.10 -14.12
CA LYS A 11 -3.16 -7.07 -13.02
C LYS A 11 -1.99 -8.05 -13.05
N SER A 12 -1.52 -8.45 -14.23
CA SER A 12 -0.48 -9.47 -14.37
C SER A 12 0.93 -8.99 -14.03
N ASP A 13 1.23 -7.71 -14.24
CA ASP A 13 2.56 -7.14 -14.01
C ASP A 13 2.46 -5.80 -13.25
N PHE A 14 2.95 -5.80 -12.02
CA PHE A 14 2.93 -4.62 -11.16
C PHE A 14 3.73 -3.44 -11.76
N ARG A 15 4.72 -3.67 -12.61
CA ARG A 15 5.48 -2.60 -13.29
C ARG A 15 4.58 -1.79 -14.20
N ASN A 16 3.66 -2.43 -14.92
CA ASN A 16 2.69 -1.76 -15.78
C ASN A 16 1.73 -0.89 -14.97
N PHE A 17 1.24 -1.42 -13.85
CA PHE A 17 0.38 -0.68 -12.94
C PHE A 17 1.12 0.51 -12.30
N ALA A 18 2.37 0.31 -11.86
CA ALA A 18 3.19 1.38 -11.29
C ALA A 18 3.46 2.48 -12.31
N PHE A 19 3.78 2.15 -13.57
CA PHE A 19 3.94 3.13 -14.63
C PHE A 19 2.66 3.96 -14.83
N ARG A 20 1.50 3.31 -14.89
CA ARG A 20 0.20 3.98 -15.00
C ARG A 20 -0.08 4.90 -13.81
N ALA A 21 0.17 4.43 -12.59
CA ALA A 21 0.04 5.23 -11.37
C ALA A 21 0.95 6.47 -11.38
N TRP A 22 2.20 6.34 -11.85
CA TRP A 22 3.14 7.46 -12.01
C TRP A 22 2.63 8.51 -12.97
N GLN A 23 2.07 8.10 -14.11
CA GLN A 23 1.47 9.02 -15.08
C GLN A 23 0.31 9.82 -14.46
N VAL A 24 -0.59 9.12 -13.75
CA VAL A 24 -1.76 9.76 -13.12
C VAL A 24 -1.35 10.72 -12.00
N LEU A 25 -0.31 10.41 -11.25
CA LEU A 25 0.23 11.26 -10.20
C LEU A 25 1.09 12.42 -10.73
N GLY A 26 1.34 12.49 -12.04
CA GLY A 26 2.20 13.50 -12.65
C GLY A 26 3.67 13.38 -12.23
N LEU A 27 4.10 12.18 -11.85
CA LEU A 27 5.49 11.90 -11.49
C LEU A 27 6.34 11.66 -12.75
N PRO A 28 7.66 11.92 -12.68
CA PRO A 28 8.57 11.52 -13.76
C PRO A 28 8.49 10.01 -14.03
N GLU A 29 8.83 9.59 -15.24
CA GLU A 29 8.88 8.17 -15.58
C GLU A 29 9.70 7.38 -14.56
N PRO A 30 9.23 6.18 -14.11
CA PRO A 30 9.94 5.38 -13.13
C PRO A 30 11.36 5.03 -13.63
N ALA A 31 12.35 5.22 -12.76
CA ALA A 31 13.72 4.81 -13.04
C ALA A 31 13.87 3.28 -12.97
N ALA A 32 14.93 2.73 -13.60
CA ALA A 32 15.19 1.28 -13.59
C ALA A 32 15.14 0.65 -12.20
N VAL A 33 15.74 1.29 -11.19
CA VAL A 33 15.71 0.81 -9.81
C VAL A 33 14.29 0.71 -9.23
N GLN A 34 13.36 1.55 -9.68
CA GLN A 34 11.98 1.49 -9.25
C GLN A 34 11.24 0.31 -9.89
N TYR A 35 11.54 -0.02 -11.13
CA TYR A 35 11.04 -1.24 -11.78
C TYR A 35 11.61 -2.51 -11.14
N ASP A 36 12.89 -2.51 -10.71
CA ASP A 36 13.49 -3.61 -9.96
C ASP A 36 12.76 -3.81 -8.60
N ILE A 37 12.42 -2.71 -7.91
CA ILE A 37 11.63 -2.77 -6.68
C ILE A 37 10.22 -3.30 -6.97
N CYS A 38 9.58 -2.92 -8.07
CA CYS A 38 8.27 -3.44 -8.45
C CYS A 38 8.31 -4.95 -8.69
N ASP A 39 9.30 -5.43 -9.43
CA ASP A 39 9.47 -6.85 -9.67
C ASP A 39 9.70 -7.62 -8.35
N PHE A 40 10.56 -7.10 -7.49
CA PHE A 40 10.81 -7.70 -6.19
C PHE A 40 9.58 -7.67 -5.27
N LEU A 41 8.75 -6.63 -5.32
CA LEU A 41 7.48 -6.57 -4.59
C LEU A 41 6.46 -7.58 -5.12
N GLN A 42 6.44 -7.87 -6.40
CA GLN A 42 5.54 -8.85 -6.98
C GLN A 42 6.04 -10.28 -6.80
N ASN A 43 7.29 -10.56 -7.20
CA ASN A 43 7.81 -11.90 -7.42
C ASN A 43 8.79 -12.38 -6.32
N GLY A 44 9.20 -11.50 -5.40
CA GLY A 44 10.13 -11.84 -4.33
C GLY A 44 9.53 -12.78 -3.26
N PRO A 45 10.35 -13.24 -2.29
CA PRO A 45 9.91 -14.14 -1.23
C PRO A 45 8.83 -13.51 -0.35
N LYS A 46 8.10 -14.32 0.46
CA LYS A 46 7.03 -13.81 1.34
C LYS A 46 7.49 -12.71 2.32
N ARG A 47 8.72 -12.80 2.83
CA ARG A 47 9.33 -11.76 3.68
C ARG A 47 10.37 -11.02 2.85
N ARG A 48 10.16 -9.72 2.67
CA ARG A 48 10.97 -8.86 1.82
C ARG A 48 11.51 -7.69 2.62
N MET A 49 12.75 -7.31 2.35
CA MET A 49 13.36 -6.09 2.86
C MET A 49 13.89 -5.29 1.67
N ILE A 50 13.49 -4.03 1.58
CA ILE A 50 13.91 -3.11 0.52
C ILE A 50 14.70 -1.99 1.18
N GLN A 51 16.01 -1.98 0.95
CA GLN A 51 16.89 -0.91 1.36
C GLN A 51 17.28 -0.08 0.13
N ALA A 52 16.88 1.17 0.10
CA ALA A 52 17.17 2.08 -0.99
C ALA A 52 17.43 3.49 -0.46
N MET A 53 18.16 4.30 -1.22
CA MET A 53 18.47 5.67 -0.87
C MET A 53 17.21 6.51 -0.62
N ARG A 54 17.37 7.60 0.12
CA ARG A 54 16.30 8.59 0.29
C ARG A 54 15.94 9.18 -1.07
N GLY A 55 14.66 9.36 -1.35
CA GLY A 55 14.19 9.86 -2.65
C GLY A 55 13.98 8.78 -3.72
N ALA A 56 14.31 7.51 -3.45
CA ALA A 56 14.04 6.41 -4.40
C ALA A 56 12.53 6.13 -4.63
N GLY A 57 11.63 6.83 -3.94
CA GLY A 57 10.18 6.66 -4.11
C GLY A 57 9.58 5.45 -3.39
N LYS A 58 10.28 4.89 -2.38
CA LYS A 58 9.81 3.68 -1.66
C LYS A 58 8.36 3.78 -1.18
N SER A 59 8.00 4.86 -0.49
CA SER A 59 6.64 5.04 0.05
C SER A 59 5.59 5.18 -1.06
N TYR A 60 5.94 5.81 -2.19
CA TYR A 60 5.07 5.83 -3.38
C TYR A 60 4.87 4.43 -3.96
N LEU A 61 5.95 3.64 -4.08
CA LEU A 61 5.89 2.27 -4.59
C LEU A 61 5.10 1.35 -3.66
N THR A 62 5.27 1.46 -2.34
CA THR A 62 4.52 0.64 -1.38
C THR A 62 3.04 1.01 -1.33
N ALA A 63 2.69 2.30 -1.45
CA ALA A 63 1.29 2.73 -1.58
C ALA A 63 0.68 2.27 -2.91
N THR A 64 1.43 2.36 -4.01
CA THR A 64 1.00 1.86 -5.33
C THR A 64 0.84 0.34 -5.31
N TYR A 65 1.74 -0.39 -4.64
CA TYR A 65 1.63 -1.83 -4.44
C TYR A 65 0.38 -2.20 -3.64
N THR A 66 0.05 -1.41 -2.60
CA THR A 66 -1.19 -1.57 -1.84
C THR A 66 -2.42 -1.44 -2.74
N ALA A 67 -2.49 -0.39 -3.55
CA ALA A 67 -3.59 -0.19 -4.50
C ALA A 67 -3.66 -1.33 -5.54
N TRP A 68 -2.53 -1.78 -6.06
CA TRP A 68 -2.45 -2.91 -6.99
C TRP A 68 -2.93 -4.23 -6.37
N ARG A 69 -2.55 -4.51 -5.13
CA ARG A 69 -3.01 -5.72 -4.42
C ARG A 69 -4.54 -5.73 -4.27
N LEU A 70 -5.14 -4.60 -3.92
CA LEU A 70 -6.59 -4.44 -3.84
C LEU A 70 -7.25 -4.52 -5.22
N TYR A 71 -6.60 -4.03 -6.26
CA TYR A 71 -7.07 -4.15 -7.64
C TYR A 71 -7.09 -5.59 -8.13
N CYS A 72 -6.08 -6.38 -7.76
CA CYS A 72 -6.03 -7.81 -8.07
C CYS A 72 -7.02 -8.63 -7.25
N ASP A 73 -7.15 -8.32 -5.95
CA ASP A 73 -8.02 -9.00 -5.01
C ASP A 73 -8.54 -8.02 -3.95
N PRO A 74 -9.80 -7.53 -4.09
CA PRO A 74 -10.42 -6.58 -3.17
C PRO A 74 -10.61 -7.09 -1.74
N ASP A 75 -10.60 -8.40 -1.53
CA ASP A 75 -10.74 -9.00 -0.20
C ASP A 75 -9.43 -9.03 0.59
N THR A 76 -8.28 -8.71 -0.06
CA THR A 76 -6.98 -8.60 0.62
C THR A 76 -7.01 -7.54 1.72
N THR A 77 -6.45 -7.88 2.88
CA THR A 77 -6.30 -6.99 4.03
C THR A 77 -4.84 -6.57 4.20
N ILE A 78 -4.59 -5.26 4.33
CA ILE A 78 -3.24 -4.69 4.34
C ILE A 78 -3.05 -3.78 5.55
N LEU A 79 -1.98 -4.01 6.30
CA LEU A 79 -1.56 -3.17 7.42
C LEU A 79 -0.23 -2.49 7.09
N CYS A 80 -0.21 -1.16 7.16
CA CYS A 80 1.04 -0.40 7.14
C CYS A 80 1.43 0.02 8.55
N VAL A 81 2.68 -0.21 8.92
CA VAL A 81 3.27 0.26 10.18
C VAL A 81 4.37 1.26 9.86
N SER A 82 4.29 2.45 10.45
CA SER A 82 5.30 3.51 10.32
C SER A 82 5.83 3.91 11.70
N ALA A 83 6.95 4.64 11.74
CA ALA A 83 7.55 5.08 12.99
C ALA A 83 6.57 5.95 13.84
N VAL A 84 5.77 6.79 13.19
CA VAL A 84 4.83 7.71 13.84
C VAL A 84 3.48 7.72 13.12
N GLN A 85 2.41 8.03 13.86
CA GLN A 85 1.04 8.02 13.34
C GLN A 85 0.81 9.00 12.18
N THR A 86 1.50 10.13 12.17
CA THR A 86 1.39 11.11 11.07
C THR A 86 1.84 10.53 9.74
N ARG A 87 2.96 9.80 9.71
CA ARG A 87 3.44 9.10 8.50
C ARG A 87 2.50 7.97 8.06
N ALA A 88 1.92 7.25 9.02
CA ALA A 88 0.90 6.25 8.73
C ALA A 88 -0.31 6.87 8.02
N ARG A 89 -0.77 8.05 8.46
CA ARG A 89 -1.85 8.79 7.78
C ARG A 89 -1.47 9.28 6.40
N GLU A 90 -0.23 9.75 6.21
CA GLU A 90 0.29 10.13 4.89
C GLU A 90 0.27 8.95 3.91
N PHE A 91 0.58 7.75 4.38
CA PHE A 91 0.47 6.54 3.58
C PHE A 91 -0.99 6.28 3.15
N ILE A 92 -1.96 6.34 4.07
CA ILE A 92 -3.39 6.22 3.75
C ILE A 92 -3.82 7.25 2.71
N LEU A 93 -3.43 8.51 2.89
CA LEU A 93 -3.75 9.59 1.95
C LEU A 93 -3.19 9.32 0.55
N LEU A 94 -1.99 8.73 0.47
CA LEU A 94 -1.36 8.41 -0.79
C LEU A 94 -2.10 7.26 -1.51
N VAL A 95 -2.49 6.21 -0.78
CA VAL A 95 -3.31 5.12 -1.35
C VAL A 95 -4.65 5.66 -1.86
N ARG A 96 -5.35 6.49 -1.07
CA ARG A 96 -6.62 7.10 -1.47
C ARG A 96 -6.49 7.97 -2.71
N ARG A 97 -5.44 8.80 -2.78
CA ARG A 97 -5.18 9.61 -3.97
C ARG A 97 -5.09 8.75 -5.23
N LEU A 98 -4.48 7.56 -5.14
CA LEU A 98 -4.45 6.61 -6.26
C LEU A 98 -5.86 6.11 -6.59
N LEU A 99 -6.66 5.69 -5.59
CA LEU A 99 -8.04 5.22 -5.81
C LEU A 99 -8.91 6.30 -6.44
N ASP A 100 -8.73 7.56 -6.05
CA ASP A 100 -9.52 8.68 -6.56
C ASP A 100 -9.09 9.12 -7.97
N SER A 101 -7.80 9.02 -8.28
CA SER A 101 -7.22 9.56 -9.51
C SER A 101 -7.17 8.56 -10.66
N MET A 102 -7.18 7.26 -10.39
CA MET A 102 -7.14 6.21 -11.41
C MET A 102 -8.56 5.73 -11.74
N GLU A 103 -8.99 5.85 -13.00
CA GLU A 103 -10.30 5.34 -13.45
C GLU A 103 -10.42 3.83 -13.27
N GLU A 104 -9.32 3.12 -13.45
CA GLU A 104 -9.23 1.67 -13.30
C GLU A 104 -9.58 1.21 -11.86
N LEU A 105 -9.45 2.11 -10.87
CA LEU A 105 -9.69 1.84 -9.46
C LEU A 105 -11.02 2.40 -8.93
N GLU A 106 -11.86 2.96 -9.79
CA GLU A 106 -13.14 3.57 -9.39
C GLU A 106 -14.01 2.63 -8.55
N HIS A 107 -14.05 1.36 -8.91
CA HIS A 107 -14.83 0.32 -8.21
C HIS A 107 -14.30 -0.01 -6.80
N LEU A 108 -13.08 0.41 -6.47
CA LEU A 108 -12.46 0.24 -5.14
C LEU A 108 -12.74 1.41 -4.19
N ARG A 109 -13.33 2.51 -4.67
CA ARG A 109 -13.62 3.66 -3.80
C ARG A 109 -14.62 3.25 -2.73
N PRO A 110 -14.40 3.68 -1.46
CA PRO A 110 -15.36 3.43 -0.38
C PRO A 110 -16.76 3.92 -0.75
N GLY A 111 -17.75 3.09 -0.49
CA GLY A 111 -19.16 3.47 -0.62
C GLY A 111 -19.69 4.15 0.65
N GLU A 112 -20.96 4.55 0.63
CA GLU A 112 -21.60 5.29 1.73
C GLU A 112 -21.56 4.54 3.08
N TRP A 113 -21.57 3.20 3.05
CA TRP A 113 -21.62 2.36 4.26
C TRP A 113 -20.26 1.75 4.63
N ASP A 114 -19.22 2.04 3.85
CA ASP A 114 -17.88 1.51 4.10
C ASP A 114 -17.14 2.38 5.14
N ARG A 115 -16.19 1.75 5.84
CA ARG A 115 -15.28 2.52 6.70
C ARG A 115 -14.47 3.49 5.86
N ASP A 116 -14.47 4.75 6.23
CA ASP A 116 -13.73 5.80 5.53
C ASP A 116 -13.07 6.75 6.53
N GLY A 117 -12.11 6.25 7.31
CA GLY A 117 -11.37 6.99 8.35
C GLY A 117 -9.95 7.38 7.93
N ALA A 118 -9.34 8.31 8.67
CA ALA A 118 -8.00 8.81 8.40
C ALA A 118 -6.89 7.75 8.58
N ASP A 119 -7.12 6.74 9.40
CA ASP A 119 -6.14 5.71 9.75
C ASP A 119 -6.48 4.35 9.11
N ARG A 120 -7.69 4.19 8.55
CA ARG A 120 -8.17 2.92 7.97
C ARG A 120 -9.41 3.15 7.11
N PHE A 121 -9.54 2.32 6.06
CA PHE A 121 -10.72 2.34 5.19
C PHE A 121 -11.01 0.94 4.62
N ASP A 122 -12.23 0.76 4.13
CA ASP A 122 -12.63 -0.41 3.35
C ASP A 122 -12.78 -0.04 1.87
N VAL A 123 -12.58 -0.99 0.97
CA VAL A 123 -12.88 -0.80 -0.45
C VAL A 123 -14.31 -1.23 -0.76
N GLY A 124 -14.99 -0.50 -1.65
CA GLY A 124 -16.43 -0.63 -1.91
C GLY A 124 -16.87 -1.92 -2.58
N CYS A 125 -15.97 -2.66 -3.22
CA CYS A 125 -16.30 -3.91 -3.91
C CYS A 125 -15.88 -5.17 -3.14
N ARG A 126 -15.61 -5.05 -1.85
CA ARG A 126 -15.26 -6.18 -1.00
C ARG A 126 -16.42 -7.17 -0.91
N THR A 127 -16.14 -8.46 -1.11
CA THR A 127 -17.15 -9.52 -1.11
C THR A 127 -17.21 -10.28 0.22
N THR A 128 -16.08 -10.37 0.92
CA THR A 128 -15.96 -11.12 2.17
C THR A 128 -16.13 -10.20 3.38
N PRO A 129 -17.18 -10.40 4.22
CA PRO A 129 -17.32 -9.65 5.45
C PRO A 129 -16.12 -9.86 6.37
N SER A 130 -15.48 -8.80 6.82
CA SER A 130 -14.35 -8.87 7.76
C SER A 130 -14.43 -7.77 8.82
N LYS A 131 -13.96 -8.11 10.03
CA LYS A 131 -13.76 -7.12 11.10
C LYS A 131 -12.56 -6.21 10.79
N ASN A 132 -11.59 -6.71 10.04
CA ASN A 132 -10.42 -5.96 9.65
C ASN A 132 -10.72 -5.05 8.46
N PRO A 133 -10.21 -3.82 8.44
CA PRO A 133 -10.33 -2.94 7.28
C PRO A 133 -9.53 -3.49 6.09
N SER A 134 -9.88 -3.06 4.88
CA SER A 134 -9.09 -3.37 3.68
C SER A 134 -7.68 -2.80 3.79
N VAL A 135 -7.56 -1.57 4.27
CA VAL A 135 -6.26 -0.93 4.56
C VAL A 135 -6.32 -0.27 5.94
N ALA A 136 -5.30 -0.51 6.76
CA ALA A 136 -5.06 0.23 7.99
C ALA A 136 -3.60 0.68 8.06
N ALA A 137 -3.34 1.83 8.70
CA ALA A 137 -1.98 2.30 8.93
C ALA A 137 -1.84 2.91 10.33
N TYR A 138 -0.82 2.44 11.05
CA TYR A 138 -0.59 2.82 12.44
C TYR A 138 0.88 3.14 12.70
N GLY A 139 1.12 4.05 13.65
CA GLY A 139 2.45 4.24 14.21
C GLY A 139 2.85 3.03 15.07
N ILE A 140 4.14 2.68 15.12
CA ILE A 140 4.66 1.51 15.84
C ILE A 140 4.30 1.50 17.35
N LYS A 141 4.10 2.68 17.94
CA LYS A 141 3.67 2.80 19.35
C LYS A 141 2.16 2.60 19.56
N SER A 142 1.39 2.42 18.49
CA SER A 142 -0.05 2.14 18.59
C SER A 142 -0.29 0.71 19.05
N MET A 143 -1.38 0.47 19.81
CA MET A 143 -1.77 -0.88 20.19
C MET A 143 -2.34 -1.62 18.97
N ILE A 144 -1.49 -2.39 18.30
CA ILE A 144 -1.84 -3.21 17.13
C ILE A 144 -2.07 -4.64 17.63
N THR A 145 -3.20 -4.88 18.35
CA THR A 145 -3.54 -6.19 18.87
C THR A 145 -4.78 -6.76 18.18
N GLY A 146 -4.81 -8.07 17.96
CA GLY A 146 -5.99 -8.77 17.41
C GLY A 146 -6.26 -8.51 15.93
N THR A 147 -5.28 -7.97 15.19
CA THR A 147 -5.40 -7.71 13.76
C THR A 147 -4.80 -8.87 12.97
N HIS A 148 -5.63 -9.55 12.18
CA HIS A 148 -5.20 -10.57 11.21
C HIS A 148 -5.23 -9.94 9.83
N VAL A 149 -4.11 -9.90 9.13
CA VAL A 149 -3.99 -9.29 7.81
C VAL A 149 -3.16 -10.18 6.87
N ASP A 150 -3.41 -10.05 5.59
CA ASP A 150 -2.72 -10.82 4.55
C ASP A 150 -1.35 -10.24 4.23
N VAL A 151 -1.22 -8.91 4.33
CA VAL A 151 0.02 -8.18 4.01
C VAL A 151 0.34 -7.18 5.12
N ILE A 152 1.60 -7.19 5.56
CA ILE A 152 2.15 -6.17 6.46
C ILE A 152 3.25 -5.42 5.72
N ILE A 153 3.16 -4.10 5.72
CA ILE A 153 4.15 -3.18 5.16
C ILE A 153 4.76 -2.38 6.32
N ASN A 154 6.05 -2.54 6.55
CA ASN A 154 6.80 -1.73 7.50
C ASN A 154 7.52 -0.61 6.72
N ASP A 155 7.02 0.63 6.81
CA ASP A 155 7.57 1.79 6.11
C ASP A 155 8.30 2.73 7.08
N ASP A 156 9.63 2.75 6.98
CA ASP A 156 10.53 3.57 7.82
C ASP A 156 10.18 3.49 9.32
N VAL A 157 10.08 2.27 9.86
CA VAL A 157 9.70 2.03 11.27
C VAL A 157 10.80 2.42 12.25
N GLU A 158 12.08 2.42 11.83
CA GLU A 158 13.19 2.86 12.65
C GLU A 158 13.43 4.36 12.51
N ILE A 159 13.43 5.05 13.65
CA ILE A 159 13.84 6.46 13.79
C ILE A 159 14.86 6.56 14.93
N VAL A 160 15.62 7.68 14.95
CA VAL A 160 16.65 7.93 15.95
C VAL A 160 16.14 7.74 17.39
N ASP A 161 14.88 8.10 17.65
CA ASP A 161 14.29 8.03 18.99
C ASP A 161 13.93 6.60 19.44
N ASN A 162 13.68 5.67 18.50
CA ASN A 162 13.35 4.27 18.82
C ASN A 162 14.51 3.29 18.55
N SER A 163 15.66 3.78 18.10
CA SER A 163 16.84 2.94 17.77
C SER A 163 18.07 3.21 18.66
N ARG A 164 18.00 4.17 19.60
CA ARG A 164 19.15 4.59 20.42
C ARG A 164 19.48 3.68 21.59
N THR A 165 18.54 2.90 22.10
CA THR A 165 18.76 2.00 23.24
C THR A 165 18.49 0.55 22.85
N VAL A 166 19.13 -0.40 23.54
CA VAL A 166 18.88 -1.85 23.37
C VAL A 166 17.41 -2.16 23.65
N GLU A 167 16.84 -1.57 24.69
CA GLU A 167 15.44 -1.72 25.11
C GLU A 167 14.43 -1.18 24.08
N ALA A 168 14.84 -0.28 23.21
CA ALA A 168 14.01 0.27 22.14
C ALA A 168 14.06 -0.57 20.84
N ARG A 169 14.97 -1.57 20.77
CA ARG A 169 15.13 -2.47 19.63
C ARG A 169 14.46 -3.84 19.83
N ASP A 170 14.22 -4.24 21.07
CA ASP A 170 13.52 -5.46 21.48
C ASP A 170 12.00 -5.21 21.59
#